data_aada3d11d8e5a4498a63a4c33f884cea
#
_entry.id   aada3d11d8e5a4498a63a4c33f884cea
#
_cell.length_a   1.000
_cell.length_b   1.000
_cell.length_c   1.000
_cell.angle_alpha   90.00
_cell.angle_beta   90.00
_cell.angle_gamma   90.00
#
_symmetry.space_group_name_H-M   'P 1'
#
loop_
_entity.id
_entity.type
_entity.pdbx_description
1 polymer ?
#
loop_
_entity_poly.entity_id
_entity_poly.type
_entity_poly.pdbx_seq_one_letter_code
_entity_poly.pdbx_strand_id
1 'polypeptide(L)' 'MECTVVDIRGDYAYVRYTDTGVVSEVALALLPFGVDVGDHLRFENYEFVQI' A
#
# COMPACT_ATOMS: atom_id res chain seq x y z
N MET A 1 9.72 5.70 0.68
CA MET A 1 9.23 5.14 -0.59
C MET A 1 7.73 5.27 -0.64
N GLU A 2 7.21 5.85 -1.70
CA GLU A 2 5.77 6.09 -1.81
C GLU A 2 5.11 5.07 -2.73
N CYS A 3 3.85 4.77 -2.46
CA CYS A 3 3.07 3.85 -3.26
C CYS A 3 1.59 4.22 -3.25
N THR A 4 0.84 3.60 -4.16
CA THR A 4 -0.60 3.78 -4.28
C THR A 4 -1.26 2.42 -4.20
N VAL A 5 -2.34 2.32 -3.45
CA VAL A 5 -3.14 1.10 -3.39
C VAL A 5 -3.91 0.98 -4.69
N VAL A 6 -3.66 -0.08 -5.46
CA VAL A 6 -4.28 -0.27 -6.76
C VAL A 6 -5.37 -1.33 -6.75
N ASP A 7 -5.40 -2.21 -5.75
CA ASP A 7 -6.46 -3.23 -5.61
C ASP A 7 -6.46 -3.77 -4.18
N ILE A 8 -7.61 -4.30 -3.77
CA ILE A 8 -7.75 -4.98 -2.48
C ILE A 8 -8.56 -6.25 -2.74
N ARG A 9 -8.02 -7.40 -2.31
CA ARG A 9 -8.66 -8.70 -2.49
C ARG A 9 -8.56 -9.50 -1.19
N GLY A 10 -9.71 -9.71 -0.53
CA GLY A 10 -9.73 -10.45 0.72
C GLY A 10 -8.83 -9.79 1.75
N ASP A 11 -7.83 -10.52 2.23
CA ASP A 11 -6.92 -10.06 3.27
C ASP A 11 -5.64 -9.41 2.71
N TYR A 12 -5.59 -9.16 1.40
CA TYR A 12 -4.40 -8.63 0.74
C TYR A 12 -4.71 -7.38 -0.05
N ALA A 13 -3.77 -6.45 -0.05
CA ALA A 13 -3.79 -5.27 -0.89
C ALA A 13 -2.64 -5.34 -1.89
N TYR A 14 -2.81 -4.70 -3.02
CA TYR A 14 -1.78 -4.58 -4.04
C TYR A 14 -1.40 -3.12 -4.13
N VAL A 15 -0.11 -2.84 -3.93
CA VAL A 15 0.41 -1.48 -3.97
C VAL A 15 1.41 -1.35 -5.10
N ARG A 16 1.35 -0.24 -5.82
CA ARG A 16 2.34 0.07 -6.85
C ARG A 16 3.26 1.16 -6.34
N TYR A 17 4.56 0.86 -6.33
CA TYR A 17 5.56 1.82 -5.91
C TYR A 17 5.78 2.88 -7.00
N THR A 18 5.76 4.13 -6.59
CA THR A 18 5.77 5.26 -7.52
C THR A 18 7.06 5.33 -8.33
N ASP A 19 8.19 5.06 -7.71
CA ASP A 19 9.50 5.21 -8.35
C ASP A 19 9.81 4.08 -9.34
N THR A 20 9.40 2.86 -9.05
CA THR A 20 9.73 1.70 -9.88
C THR A 20 8.56 1.20 -10.72
N GLY A 21 7.32 1.52 -10.34
CA GLY A 21 6.13 0.95 -10.97
C GLY A 21 5.86 -0.50 -10.59
N VAL A 22 6.65 -1.07 -9.69
CA VAL A 22 6.47 -2.46 -9.26
C VAL A 22 5.23 -2.57 -8.39
N VAL A 23 4.44 -3.63 -8.62
CA VAL A 23 3.26 -3.95 -7.80
C VAL A 23 3.63 -5.06 -6.84
N SER A 24 3.34 -4.85 -5.57
CA SER A 24 3.61 -5.82 -4.51
C SER A 24 2.32 -6.19 -3.79
N GLU A 25 2.21 -7.46 -3.41
CA GLU A 25 1.12 -7.93 -2.56
C GLU A 25 1.52 -7.72 -1.10
N VAL A 26 0.64 -7.06 -0.34
CA VAL A 26 0.89 -6.74 1.07
C VAL A 26 -0.32 -7.16 1.88
N ALA A 27 -0.08 -7.79 3.02
CA ALA A 27 -1.18 -8.13 3.93
C ALA A 27 -1.90 -6.86 4.36
N LEU A 28 -3.23 -6.87 4.26
CA LEU A 28 -4.04 -5.70 4.61
C LEU A 28 -3.81 -5.26 6.06
N ALA A 29 -3.54 -6.22 6.93
CA ALA A 29 -3.27 -5.95 8.35
C ALA A 29 -2.02 -5.09 8.59
N LEU A 30 -1.12 -5.02 7.61
CA LEU A 30 0.08 -4.19 7.70
C LEU A 30 -0.14 -2.76 7.25
N LEU A 31 -1.32 -2.45 6.72
CA LEU A 31 -1.64 -1.13 6.21
C LEU A 31 -2.46 -0.35 7.23
N PRO A 32 -2.49 1.00 7.10
CA PRO A 32 -3.30 1.81 7.99
C PRO A 32 -4.77 1.38 7.95
N PHE A 33 -5.43 1.43 9.08
CA PHE A 33 -6.84 1.08 9.17
C PHE A 33 -7.68 2.00 8.28
N GLY A 34 -8.60 1.39 7.54
CA GLY A 34 -9.50 2.15 6.67
C GLY A 34 -8.92 2.49 5.30
N VAL A 35 -7.76 1.94 4.96
CA VAL A 35 -7.15 2.16 3.65
C VAL A 35 -8.05 1.64 2.54
N ASP A 36 -8.08 2.33 1.40
CA ASP A 36 -8.90 1.97 0.27
C ASP A 36 -8.10 2.11 -1.04
N VAL A 37 -8.65 1.57 -2.11
CA VAL A 37 -8.06 1.71 -3.45
C VAL A 37 -7.96 3.19 -3.80
N GLY A 38 -6.80 3.57 -4.32
CA GLY A 38 -6.51 4.96 -4.67
C GLY A 38 -5.77 5.73 -3.58
N ASP A 39 -5.71 5.18 -2.37
CA ASP A 39 -5.00 5.83 -1.28
C ASP A 39 -3.49 5.83 -1.52
N HIS A 40 -2.85 6.90 -1.11
CA HIS A 40 -1.39 7.05 -1.20
C HIS A 40 -0.77 6.75 0.15
N LEU A 41 0.30 5.96 0.13
CA LEU A 41 1.01 5.53 1.33
C LEU A 41 2.49 5.81 1.17
N ARG A 42 3.16 6.00 2.31
CA ARG A 42 4.61 6.06 2.39
C ARG A 42 5.10 4.87 3.20
N PHE A 43 6.06 4.12 2.67
CA PHE A 43 6.72 3.05 3.40
C PHE A 43 8.02 3.60 3.99
N GLU A 44 8.09 3.66 5.31
CA GLU A 44 9.27 4.13 6.03
C GLU A 44 9.34 3.44 7.39
N ASN A 45 10.56 3.22 7.88
CA ASN A 45 10.80 2.55 9.17
C ASN A 45 10.05 1.22 9.28
N TYR A 46 10.01 0.47 8.16
CA TYR A 46 9.36 -0.84 8.06
C TYR A 46 7.85 -0.80 8.30
N GLU A 47 7.19 0.32 8.07
CA GLU A 47 5.74 0.41 8.17
C GLU A 47 5.16 1.32 7.10
N PHE A 48 3.87 1.11 6.79
CA PHE A 48 3.14 1.93 5.84
C PHE A 48 2.39 3.02 6.58
N VAL A 49 2.53 4.24 6.11
CA VAL A 49 1.88 5.42 6.69
C VAL A 49 1.06 6.09 5.61
N GLN A 50 -0.17 6.47 5.94
CA GLN A 50 -1.04 7.18 4.99
C GLN A 50 -0.62 8.65 4.88
N ILE A 51 -0.53 9.14 3.65
CA ILE A 51 -0.14 10.52 3.38
C ILE A 51 -1.26 11.30 2.68
#